data_65eb92235fd0c4cd390c72ac4bd1e2d8
#
_entry.id   65eb92235fd0c4cd390c72ac4bd1e2d8
#
_cell.length_a   1.000
_cell.length_b   1.000
_cell.length_c   1.000
_cell.angle_alpha   90.00
_cell.angle_beta   90.00
_cell.angle_gamma   90.00
#
_symmetry.space_group_name_H-M   'P 1'
#
loop_
_entity.id
_entity.type
_entity.pdbx_description
1 polymer ?
#
loop_
_entity_poly.entity_id
_entity_poly.type
_entity_poly.pdbx_seq_one_letter_code
_entity_poly.pdbx_strand_id
1 'polypeptide(L)'
;MDLWITMVGTAASVPTAARGTAATLVARGGARWLVDCGEGTQRQFLRSGIGLVDLDLILITHLHGDHYLGLPGLIKTYGLRGRDRPLPIVGPRGLIRLMEILHPVIGRTPFPIDLEEIDERRPGTVERGEGFRLEAVPTRHSVPSLGYALVEDPRPGAFDVAAARALGVPEGPSFGVLQRGGDVTTAEGRVVRPSDVLGPPRPGRTVVITGDTEPCDTVMEASRGAAVLVHESTFLDEDRARARETRHTTAREAAALARQADVGLLVLTHLSSRFLPREVREEAEREFPRVLVPRDFDAVEIPFAERGAPIVHPARRGSRERGAEAASDAPATVPLDL
;
A
#
# COMPACT_ATOMS: atom_id res chain seq x y z
N MET A 1 0.89 -17.12 -2.10
CA MET A 1 0.05 -16.24 -1.25
C MET A 1 -0.32 -15.02 -2.07
N ASP A 2 -1.59 -14.63 -2.07
CA ASP A 2 -2.08 -13.52 -2.87
C ASP A 2 -1.68 -12.20 -2.22
N LEU A 3 -1.38 -11.20 -3.03
CA LEU A 3 -1.05 -9.85 -2.60
C LEU A 3 -1.84 -8.85 -3.44
N TRP A 4 -2.59 -7.98 -2.76
CA TRP A 4 -3.47 -7.00 -3.35
C TRP A 4 -3.31 -5.65 -2.69
N ILE A 5 -3.51 -4.58 -3.45
CA ILE A 5 -3.81 -3.25 -2.93
C ILE A 5 -5.18 -2.82 -3.45
N THR A 6 -5.94 -2.11 -2.63
CA THR A 6 -7.21 -1.48 -3.03
C THR A 6 -7.19 -0.02 -2.62
N MET A 7 -7.48 0.85 -3.56
CA MET A 7 -7.52 2.29 -3.36
C MET A 7 -8.87 2.66 -2.74
N VAL A 8 -8.95 2.76 -1.42
CA VAL A 8 -10.21 3.04 -0.69
C VAL A 8 -10.59 4.50 -0.81
N GLY A 9 -9.59 5.39 -0.84
CA GLY A 9 -9.75 6.82 -1.06
C GLY A 9 -8.51 7.41 -1.74
N THR A 10 -8.71 8.31 -2.71
CA THR A 10 -7.66 8.79 -3.61
C THR A 10 -7.59 10.30 -3.74
N ALA A 11 -8.45 11.07 -3.03
CA ALA A 11 -8.43 12.53 -3.05
C ALA A 11 -7.35 13.10 -2.13
N ALA A 12 -6.82 14.24 -2.53
CA ALA A 12 -5.95 15.11 -1.73
C ALA A 12 -6.79 16.08 -0.88
N SER A 13 -6.37 16.30 0.35
CA SER A 13 -6.84 17.33 1.31
C SER A 13 -8.32 17.26 1.67
N VAL A 14 -9.22 17.18 0.70
CA VAL A 14 -10.69 17.17 0.92
C VAL A 14 -11.36 16.10 0.06
N PRO A 15 -12.43 15.45 0.57
CA PRO A 15 -13.17 14.50 -0.23
C PRO A 15 -13.94 15.22 -1.35
N THR A 16 -14.24 14.49 -2.41
CA THR A 16 -15.12 14.94 -3.49
C THR A 16 -16.34 14.01 -3.60
N ALA A 17 -17.28 14.32 -4.47
CA ALA A 17 -18.40 13.42 -4.75
C ALA A 17 -17.93 12.06 -5.28
N ALA A 18 -16.80 12.02 -5.99
CA ALA A 18 -16.26 10.82 -6.64
C ALA A 18 -15.13 10.14 -5.86
N ARG A 19 -14.43 10.87 -4.97
CA ARG A 19 -13.23 10.41 -4.29
C ARG A 19 -13.29 10.67 -2.79
N GLY A 20 -13.00 9.66 -1.98
CA GLY A 20 -12.69 9.79 -0.56
C GLY A 20 -11.26 10.23 -0.34
N THR A 21 -10.94 10.74 0.86
CA THR A 21 -9.59 11.10 1.28
C THR A 21 -8.70 9.88 1.48
N ALA A 22 -7.41 10.10 1.69
CA ALA A 22 -6.36 9.09 1.67
C ALA A 22 -6.68 7.83 2.49
N ALA A 23 -6.76 6.69 1.81
CA ALA A 23 -6.88 5.38 2.42
C ALA A 23 -6.52 4.28 1.41
N THR A 24 -5.54 3.43 1.73
CA THR A 24 -5.12 2.32 0.89
C THR A 24 -5.13 1.02 1.68
N LEU A 25 -5.93 0.04 1.24
CA LEU A 25 -5.98 -1.29 1.85
C LEU A 25 -4.95 -2.20 1.19
N VAL A 26 -4.07 -2.80 1.98
CA VAL A 26 -3.14 -3.85 1.55
C VAL A 26 -3.64 -5.18 2.10
N ALA A 27 -3.73 -6.19 1.24
CA ALA A 27 -4.16 -7.53 1.60
C ALA A 27 -3.11 -8.56 1.16
N ARG A 28 -2.58 -9.34 2.12
CA ARG A 28 -1.65 -10.44 1.88
C ARG A 28 -2.16 -11.72 2.53
N GLY A 29 -2.62 -12.66 1.72
CA GLY A 29 -3.33 -13.83 2.25
C GLY A 29 -4.49 -13.41 3.17
N GLY A 30 -4.44 -13.80 4.45
CA GLY A 30 -5.44 -13.43 5.45
C GLY A 30 -5.23 -12.04 6.09
N ALA A 31 -4.02 -11.48 6.01
CA ALA A 31 -3.70 -10.20 6.66
C ALA A 31 -4.27 -9.00 5.90
N ARG A 32 -4.70 -7.98 6.64
CA ARG A 32 -5.32 -6.74 6.15
C ARG A 32 -4.72 -5.54 6.87
N TRP A 33 -4.00 -4.70 6.14
CA TRP A 33 -3.39 -3.48 6.65
C TRP A 33 -3.99 -2.27 5.94
N LEU A 34 -4.35 -1.26 6.70
CA LEU A 34 -4.85 0.00 6.15
C LEU A 34 -3.76 1.06 6.28
N VAL A 35 -3.32 1.62 5.17
CA VAL A 35 -2.43 2.78 5.15
C VAL A 35 -3.29 4.03 4.98
N ASP A 36 -3.25 4.88 5.97
CA ASP A 36 -4.11 6.03 6.22
C ASP A 36 -5.59 5.68 6.41
N CYS A 37 -6.27 6.55 7.12
CA CYS A 37 -7.68 6.44 7.44
C CYS A 37 -8.32 7.83 7.39
N GLY A 38 -8.41 8.39 6.21
CA GLY A 38 -8.97 9.72 6.01
C GLY A 38 -10.47 9.78 6.27
N GLU A 39 -11.04 10.99 6.25
CA GLU A 39 -12.45 11.20 6.51
C GLU A 39 -13.33 10.31 5.62
N GLY A 40 -14.29 9.64 6.24
CA GLY A 40 -15.26 8.80 5.52
C GLY A 40 -14.75 7.43 5.11
N THR A 41 -13.52 6.99 5.47
CA THR A 41 -12.98 5.66 5.15
C THR A 41 -13.93 4.52 5.54
N GLN A 42 -14.59 4.61 6.69
CA GLN A 42 -15.62 3.68 7.11
C GLN A 42 -16.74 3.54 6.06
N ARG A 43 -17.24 4.66 5.54
CA ARG A 43 -18.28 4.67 4.51
C ARG A 43 -17.76 4.14 3.19
N GLN A 44 -16.51 4.44 2.85
CA GLN A 44 -15.85 3.93 1.66
C GLN A 44 -15.77 2.39 1.67
N PHE A 45 -15.39 1.77 2.78
CA PHE A 45 -15.44 0.32 2.93
C PHE A 45 -16.84 -0.26 2.65
N LEU A 46 -17.88 0.36 3.19
CA LEU A 46 -19.26 -0.09 2.97
C LEU A 46 -19.71 0.07 1.51
N ARG A 47 -19.17 1.04 0.77
CA ARG A 47 -19.47 1.28 -0.65
C ARG A 47 -18.65 0.41 -1.59
N SER A 48 -17.46 -0.01 -1.18
CA SER A 48 -16.49 -0.69 -2.05
C SER A 48 -16.89 -2.09 -2.50
N GLY A 49 -17.92 -2.68 -1.90
CA GLY A 49 -18.27 -4.10 -2.09
C GLY A 49 -17.35 -5.09 -1.34
N ILE A 50 -16.23 -4.61 -0.76
CA ILE A 50 -15.37 -5.37 0.14
C ILE A 50 -16.07 -5.52 1.50
N GLY A 51 -16.91 -4.55 1.86
CA GLY A 51 -17.51 -4.43 3.18
C GLY A 51 -16.54 -3.89 4.22
N LEU A 52 -16.99 -3.78 5.45
CA LEU A 52 -16.13 -3.39 6.56
C LEU A 52 -15.23 -4.57 6.92
N VAL A 53 -13.99 -4.55 6.43
CA VAL A 53 -12.98 -5.57 6.73
C VAL A 53 -12.47 -5.44 8.15
N ASP A 54 -12.11 -6.57 8.76
CA ASP A 54 -11.47 -6.59 10.07
C ASP A 54 -9.95 -6.41 9.89
N LEU A 55 -9.46 -5.23 10.21
CA LEU A 55 -8.06 -4.85 10.01
C LEU A 55 -7.16 -5.47 11.09
N ASP A 56 -5.97 -5.88 10.68
CA ASP A 56 -4.91 -6.36 11.57
C ASP A 56 -4.04 -5.21 12.09
N LEU A 57 -3.89 -4.15 11.28
CA LEU A 57 -3.07 -2.99 11.59
C LEU A 57 -3.53 -1.77 10.80
N ILE A 58 -3.46 -0.59 11.40
CA ILE A 58 -3.59 0.70 10.71
C ILE A 58 -2.23 1.41 10.77
N LEU A 59 -1.78 1.88 9.61
CA LEU A 59 -0.53 2.60 9.41
C LEU A 59 -0.84 4.04 9.02
N ILE A 60 -0.50 5.01 9.87
CA ILE A 60 -0.72 6.44 9.58
C ILE A 60 0.57 7.02 9.05
N THR A 61 0.51 7.61 7.86
CA THR A 61 1.69 8.20 7.21
C THR A 61 2.11 9.50 7.87
N HIS A 62 1.16 10.38 8.15
CA HIS A 62 1.38 11.65 8.84
C HIS A 62 0.08 12.20 9.43
N LEU A 63 0.17 13.29 10.20
CA LEU A 63 -0.96 13.77 11.02
C LEU A 63 -1.67 14.98 10.40
N HIS A 64 -1.86 15.03 9.07
CA HIS A 64 -2.84 15.89 8.45
C HIS A 64 -4.24 15.23 8.47
N GLY A 65 -5.29 16.06 8.58
CA GLY A 65 -6.65 15.57 8.84
C GLY A 65 -7.16 14.57 7.82
N ASP A 66 -6.87 14.76 6.56
CA ASP A 66 -7.28 13.88 5.46
C ASP A 66 -6.62 12.48 5.48
N HIS A 67 -5.68 12.22 6.40
CA HIS A 67 -5.03 10.93 6.60
C HIS A 67 -5.49 10.18 7.86
N TYR A 68 -6.16 10.85 8.83
CA TYR A 68 -6.56 10.19 10.08
C TYR A 68 -7.99 10.47 10.57
N LEU A 69 -8.69 11.48 10.03
CA LEU A 69 -10.03 11.88 10.56
C LEU A 69 -11.10 10.78 10.44
N GLY A 70 -10.87 9.73 9.69
CA GLY A 70 -11.72 8.55 9.64
C GLY A 70 -11.58 7.60 10.84
N LEU A 71 -10.47 7.68 11.61
CA LEU A 71 -10.20 6.79 12.74
C LEU A 71 -11.34 6.76 13.76
N PRO A 72 -11.87 7.89 14.26
CA PRO A 72 -12.93 7.86 15.25
C PRO A 72 -14.18 7.09 14.80
N GLY A 73 -14.61 7.32 13.56
CA GLY A 73 -15.78 6.65 12.99
C GLY A 73 -15.55 5.15 12.77
N LEU A 74 -14.39 4.78 12.25
CA LEU A 74 -14.02 3.39 12.01
C LEU A 74 -13.91 2.60 13.32
N ILE A 75 -13.18 3.11 14.31
CA ILE A 75 -13.01 2.51 15.63
C ILE A 75 -14.36 2.32 16.33
N LYS A 76 -15.22 3.34 16.29
CA LYS A 76 -16.55 3.24 16.88
C LYS A 76 -17.41 2.16 16.23
N THR A 77 -17.32 2.03 14.91
CA THR A 77 -18.06 1.01 14.17
C THR A 77 -17.54 -0.40 14.47
N TYR A 78 -16.25 -0.58 14.62
CA TYR A 78 -15.68 -1.86 15.05
C TYR A 78 -16.22 -2.27 16.42
N GLY A 79 -16.25 -1.35 17.38
CA GLY A 79 -16.82 -1.62 18.71
C GLY A 79 -18.30 -2.00 18.66
N LEU A 80 -19.10 -1.32 17.86
CA LEU A 80 -20.53 -1.62 17.68
C LEU A 80 -20.77 -2.96 16.93
N ARG A 81 -19.81 -3.41 16.13
CA ARG A 81 -19.85 -4.69 15.42
C ARG A 81 -19.23 -5.85 16.20
N GLY A 82 -18.84 -5.62 17.44
CA GLY A 82 -18.38 -6.69 18.33
C GLY A 82 -16.92 -7.10 18.13
N ARG A 83 -16.07 -6.21 17.60
CA ARG A 83 -14.62 -6.47 17.59
C ARG A 83 -14.14 -6.66 19.03
N ASP A 84 -13.41 -7.72 19.30
CA ASP A 84 -12.84 -8.09 20.59
C ASP A 84 -11.30 -8.18 20.57
N ARG A 85 -10.69 -8.33 19.39
CA ARG A 85 -9.24 -8.38 19.24
C ARG A 85 -8.61 -6.99 19.21
N PRO A 86 -7.36 -6.84 19.69
CA PRO A 86 -6.64 -5.57 19.64
C PRO A 86 -6.61 -4.96 18.24
N LEU A 87 -6.56 -3.62 18.18
CA LEU A 87 -6.34 -2.86 16.95
C LEU A 87 -5.03 -2.07 17.08
N PRO A 88 -3.93 -2.57 16.53
CA PRO A 88 -2.70 -1.81 16.46
C PRO A 88 -2.84 -0.63 15.50
N ILE A 89 -2.33 0.54 15.92
CA ILE A 89 -2.22 1.74 15.08
C ILE A 89 -0.80 2.27 15.22
N VAL A 90 -0.08 2.32 14.13
CA VAL A 90 1.31 2.77 14.06
C VAL A 90 1.39 4.03 13.22
N GLY A 91 2.22 4.98 13.61
CA GLY A 91 2.43 6.20 12.84
C GLY A 91 3.63 7.03 13.31
N PRO A 92 3.82 8.24 12.77
CA PRO A 92 4.91 9.11 13.15
C PRO A 92 4.71 9.70 14.56
N ARG A 93 5.74 10.36 15.06
CA ARG A 93 5.68 11.09 16.32
C ARG A 93 4.50 12.06 16.36
N GLY A 94 3.78 12.05 17.49
CA GLY A 94 2.56 12.81 17.74
C GLY A 94 1.28 11.99 17.65
N LEU A 95 1.33 10.74 17.14
CA LEU A 95 0.17 9.86 17.03
C LEU A 95 -0.47 9.56 18.40
N ILE A 96 0.34 9.22 19.42
CA ILE A 96 -0.18 8.95 20.77
C ILE A 96 -0.91 10.18 21.30
N ARG A 97 -0.31 11.35 21.18
CA ARG A 97 -0.92 12.61 21.61
C ARG A 97 -2.21 12.92 20.85
N LEU A 98 -2.23 12.69 19.54
CA LEU A 98 -3.45 12.82 18.72
C LEU A 98 -4.55 11.89 19.23
N MET A 99 -4.25 10.63 19.50
CA MET A 99 -5.23 9.65 19.97
C MET A 99 -5.75 9.97 21.38
N GLU A 100 -4.91 10.54 22.26
CA GLU A 100 -5.37 11.08 23.54
C GLU A 100 -6.42 12.21 23.35
N ILE A 101 -6.18 13.12 22.40
CA ILE A 101 -7.11 14.21 22.07
C ILE A 101 -8.41 13.66 21.47
N LEU A 102 -8.34 12.62 20.64
CA LEU A 102 -9.50 11.99 20.02
C LEU A 102 -10.27 11.06 20.97
N HIS A 103 -9.66 10.63 22.08
CA HIS A 103 -10.27 9.70 23.01
C HIS A 103 -11.67 10.14 23.53
N PRO A 104 -11.92 11.42 23.89
CA PRO A 104 -13.26 11.86 24.27
C PRO A 104 -14.31 11.72 23.16
N VAL A 105 -13.89 11.81 21.89
CA VAL A 105 -14.75 11.64 20.70
C VAL A 105 -15.03 10.17 20.43
N ILE A 106 -13.99 9.34 20.50
CA ILE A 106 -14.07 7.88 20.29
C ILE A 106 -14.86 7.23 21.44
N GLY A 107 -14.63 7.67 22.69
CA GLY A 107 -15.18 7.06 23.89
C GLY A 107 -14.59 5.67 24.17
N ARG A 108 -15.23 4.94 25.08
CA ARG A 108 -14.79 3.58 25.43
C ARG A 108 -14.98 2.61 24.24
N THR A 109 -13.99 1.76 24.04
CA THR A 109 -14.01 0.64 23.07
C THR A 109 -14.04 -0.70 23.82
N PRO A 110 -14.73 -1.72 23.29
CA PRO A 110 -14.72 -3.05 23.89
C PRO A 110 -13.42 -3.84 23.59
N PHE A 111 -12.52 -3.28 22.79
CA PHE A 111 -11.24 -3.87 22.42
C PHE A 111 -10.07 -2.91 22.70
N PRO A 112 -8.86 -3.43 22.93
CA PRO A 112 -7.67 -2.61 23.08
C PRO A 112 -7.30 -1.89 21.77
N ILE A 113 -6.78 -0.67 21.90
CA ILE A 113 -6.11 0.06 20.82
C ILE A 113 -4.64 0.16 21.21
N ASP A 114 -3.78 -0.50 20.46
CA ASP A 114 -2.35 -0.52 20.71
C ASP A 114 -1.67 0.53 19.84
N LEU A 115 -1.09 1.56 20.48
CA LEU A 115 -0.49 2.70 19.77
C LEU A 115 1.03 2.57 19.78
N GLU A 116 1.64 2.76 18.61
CA GLU A 116 3.09 2.80 18.45
C GLU A 116 3.50 4.01 17.62
N GLU A 117 4.49 4.76 18.08
CA GLU A 117 5.12 5.86 17.35
C GLU A 117 6.48 5.43 16.82
N ILE A 118 6.73 5.74 15.55
CA ILE A 118 8.02 5.56 14.92
C ILE A 118 8.67 6.93 14.74
N ASP A 119 9.91 7.07 15.21
CA ASP A 119 10.74 8.23 14.91
C ASP A 119 11.20 8.16 13.45
N GLU A 120 10.74 9.07 12.64
CA GLU A 120 11.08 9.19 11.21
C GLU A 120 12.59 9.34 10.96
N ARG A 121 13.37 9.71 12.00
CA ARG A 121 14.83 9.79 11.94
C ARG A 121 15.53 8.46 12.22
N ARG A 122 14.79 7.50 12.78
CA ARG A 122 15.25 6.15 13.13
C ARG A 122 14.19 5.13 12.73
N PRO A 123 13.90 5.05 11.41
CA PRO A 123 12.90 4.13 10.92
C PRO A 123 13.34 2.69 11.22
N GLY A 124 12.37 1.79 11.23
CA GLY A 124 12.62 0.38 11.50
C GLY A 124 11.54 -0.51 10.93
N THR A 125 11.63 -1.77 11.30
CA THR A 125 10.58 -2.74 10.99
C THR A 125 9.38 -2.47 11.89
N VAL A 126 8.23 -2.23 11.26
CA VAL A 126 6.93 -2.06 11.93
C VAL A 126 6.38 -3.42 12.36
N GLU A 127 6.41 -4.37 11.44
CA GLU A 127 5.90 -5.73 11.68
C GLU A 127 6.78 -6.74 10.94
N ARG A 128 7.02 -7.89 11.55
CA ARG A 128 7.65 -9.04 10.91
C ARG A 128 6.73 -10.24 11.05
N GLY A 129 6.31 -10.77 9.91
CA GLY A 129 5.52 -11.99 9.83
C GLY A 129 6.24 -13.10 9.07
N GLU A 130 5.55 -14.20 8.84
CA GLU A 130 6.10 -15.32 8.08
C GLU A 130 6.29 -14.94 6.60
N GLY A 131 7.55 -14.87 6.18
CA GLY A 131 7.95 -14.58 4.80
C GLY A 131 7.74 -13.13 4.35
N PHE A 132 7.64 -12.17 5.29
CA PHE A 132 7.55 -10.74 4.99
C PHE A 132 7.96 -9.86 6.17
N ARG A 133 8.20 -8.59 5.86
CA ARG A 133 8.29 -7.50 6.82
C ARG A 133 7.60 -6.25 6.30
N LEU A 134 7.03 -5.47 7.22
CA LEU A 134 6.59 -4.11 7.00
C LEU A 134 7.66 -3.16 7.55
N GLU A 135 8.12 -2.23 6.75
CA GLU A 135 9.15 -1.27 7.10
C GLU A 135 8.60 0.16 6.99
N ALA A 136 8.96 1.01 7.95
CA ALA A 136 8.73 2.44 7.86
C ALA A 136 9.78 3.07 6.95
N VAL A 137 9.35 3.88 6.00
CA VAL A 137 10.18 4.61 5.04
C VAL A 137 10.10 6.10 5.35
N PRO A 138 11.18 6.76 5.75
CA PRO A 138 11.15 8.20 5.97
C PRO A 138 10.77 8.96 4.71
N THR A 139 9.84 9.89 4.85
CA THR A 139 9.41 10.80 3.77
C THR A 139 9.72 12.24 4.13
N ARG A 140 9.57 13.17 3.18
CA ARG A 140 9.82 14.59 3.38
C ARG A 140 8.55 15.38 3.19
N HIS A 141 7.93 15.77 4.30
CA HIS A 141 6.72 16.57 4.29
C HIS A 141 6.81 17.73 5.29
N SER A 142 5.75 18.55 5.38
CA SER A 142 5.67 19.70 6.28
C SER A 142 5.60 19.33 7.77
N VAL A 143 5.19 18.09 8.08
CA VAL A 143 5.11 17.50 9.41
C VAL A 143 5.88 16.19 9.45
N PRO A 144 6.16 15.59 10.64
CA PRO A 144 6.71 14.25 10.74
C PRO A 144 5.93 13.27 9.88
N SER A 145 6.61 12.56 8.96
CA SER A 145 5.95 11.73 7.97
C SER A 145 6.73 10.46 7.65
N LEU A 146 5.99 9.40 7.34
CA LEU A 146 6.47 8.07 6.98
C LEU A 146 5.72 7.56 5.77
N GLY A 147 6.40 6.88 4.89
CA GLY A 147 5.80 5.88 4.00
C GLY A 147 5.95 4.49 4.60
N TYR A 148 5.41 3.49 3.93
CA TYR A 148 5.50 2.10 4.35
C TYR A 148 5.85 1.20 3.19
N ALA A 149 6.72 0.22 3.44
CA ALA A 149 7.11 -0.79 2.48
C ALA A 149 6.76 -2.19 3.01
N LEU A 150 5.93 -2.92 2.27
CA LEU A 150 5.79 -4.36 2.43
C LEU A 150 6.85 -5.04 1.59
N VAL A 151 7.74 -5.79 2.22
CA VAL A 151 8.83 -6.50 1.57
C VAL A 151 8.71 -7.99 1.88
N GLU A 152 8.45 -8.81 0.88
CA GLU A 152 8.45 -10.26 1.02
C GLU A 152 9.86 -10.83 0.97
N ASP A 153 10.10 -11.87 1.76
CA ASP A 153 11.37 -12.59 1.75
C ASP A 153 11.59 -13.31 0.42
N PRO A 154 12.84 -13.52 0.01
CA PRO A 154 13.16 -14.37 -1.13
C PRO A 154 12.57 -15.77 -0.96
N ARG A 155 12.08 -16.34 -2.06
CA ARG A 155 11.50 -17.68 -2.09
C ARG A 155 12.50 -18.70 -2.64
N PRO A 156 12.37 -19.98 -2.28
CA PRO A 156 13.17 -21.04 -2.89
C PRO A 156 13.13 -20.99 -4.43
N GLY A 157 14.22 -21.34 -5.05
CA GLY A 157 14.32 -21.48 -6.49
C GLY A 157 13.35 -22.53 -7.07
N ALA A 158 13.25 -22.59 -8.38
CA ALA A 158 12.48 -23.63 -9.04
C ALA A 158 13.05 -25.00 -8.67
N PHE A 159 12.17 -25.94 -8.30
CA PHE A 159 12.58 -27.31 -7.98
C PHE A 159 12.77 -28.10 -9.27
N ASP A 160 13.96 -28.67 -9.44
CA ASP A 160 14.28 -29.53 -10.56
C ASP A 160 13.92 -30.99 -10.26
N VAL A 161 12.73 -31.38 -10.71
CA VAL A 161 12.21 -32.74 -10.53
C VAL A 161 13.08 -33.76 -11.24
N ALA A 162 13.66 -33.43 -12.42
CA ALA A 162 14.48 -34.36 -13.17
C ALA A 162 15.81 -34.61 -12.44
N ALA A 163 16.44 -33.56 -11.92
CA ALA A 163 17.64 -33.71 -11.11
C ALA A 163 17.36 -34.49 -9.81
N ALA A 164 16.25 -34.24 -9.11
CA ALA A 164 15.90 -34.96 -7.90
C ALA A 164 15.69 -36.48 -8.18
N ARG A 165 15.02 -36.80 -9.27
CA ARG A 165 14.88 -38.22 -9.72
C ARG A 165 16.21 -38.87 -10.05
N ALA A 166 17.08 -38.19 -10.81
CA ALA A 166 18.40 -38.66 -11.17
C ALA A 166 19.31 -38.92 -9.96
N LEU A 167 19.08 -38.16 -8.88
CA LEU A 167 19.78 -38.31 -7.60
C LEU A 167 19.16 -39.40 -6.68
N GLY A 168 18.11 -40.09 -7.12
CA GLY A 168 17.45 -41.16 -6.36
C GLY A 168 16.54 -40.66 -5.23
N VAL A 169 16.07 -39.39 -5.26
CA VAL A 169 15.17 -38.88 -4.27
C VAL A 169 13.74 -39.42 -4.50
N PRO A 170 13.13 -40.08 -3.52
CA PRO A 170 11.74 -40.56 -3.65
C PRO A 170 10.76 -39.39 -3.87
N GLU A 171 9.82 -39.58 -4.80
CA GLU A 171 8.78 -38.58 -5.04
C GLU A 171 7.84 -38.42 -3.83
N GLY A 172 7.24 -37.23 -3.71
CA GLY A 172 6.27 -36.94 -2.65
C GLY A 172 6.90 -36.16 -1.47
N PRO A 173 6.78 -36.60 -0.20
CA PRO A 173 7.18 -35.82 0.96
C PRO A 173 8.66 -35.37 0.94
N SER A 174 9.57 -36.19 0.36
CA SER A 174 11.00 -35.87 0.26
C SER A 174 11.27 -34.63 -0.60
N PHE A 175 10.51 -34.44 -1.68
CA PHE A 175 10.58 -33.19 -2.48
C PHE A 175 10.20 -31.96 -1.64
N GLY A 176 9.17 -32.10 -0.81
CA GLY A 176 8.77 -31.01 0.12
C GLY A 176 9.82 -30.71 1.19
N VAL A 177 10.58 -31.70 1.66
CA VAL A 177 11.72 -31.49 2.59
C VAL A 177 12.79 -30.63 1.91
N LEU A 178 13.23 -31.02 0.70
CA LEU A 178 14.22 -30.26 -0.08
C LEU A 178 13.74 -28.85 -0.41
N GLN A 179 12.46 -28.68 -0.78
CA GLN A 179 11.89 -27.35 -1.06
C GLN A 179 11.86 -26.42 0.17
N ARG A 180 11.77 -26.99 1.37
CA ARG A 180 11.82 -26.24 2.63
C ARG A 180 13.23 -26.09 3.21
N GLY A 181 14.27 -26.49 2.48
CA GLY A 181 15.64 -26.29 2.88
C GLY A 181 16.26 -27.46 3.69
N GLY A 182 15.55 -28.59 3.84
CA GLY A 182 16.05 -29.78 4.53
C GLY A 182 16.77 -30.73 3.58
N ASP A 183 17.74 -31.48 4.09
CA ASP A 183 18.46 -32.54 3.36
C ASP A 183 17.62 -33.82 3.33
N VAL A 184 17.81 -34.64 2.27
CA VAL A 184 17.16 -35.96 2.12
C VAL A 184 18.25 -37.01 1.89
N THR A 185 18.17 -38.13 2.63
CA THR A 185 19.01 -39.30 2.37
C THR A 185 18.26 -40.32 1.51
N THR A 186 18.82 -40.71 0.39
CA THR A 186 18.23 -41.72 -0.51
C THR A 186 18.40 -43.13 0.06
N ALA A 187 17.74 -44.11 -0.56
CA ALA A 187 17.85 -45.53 -0.17
C ALA A 187 19.28 -46.06 -0.29
N GLU A 188 20.07 -45.48 -1.21
CA GLU A 188 21.46 -45.83 -1.42
C GLU A 188 22.43 -45.13 -0.47
N GLY A 189 21.89 -44.37 0.53
CA GLY A 189 22.70 -43.65 1.52
C GLY A 189 23.27 -42.30 1.05
N ARG A 190 22.89 -41.82 -0.12
CA ARG A 190 23.31 -40.52 -0.66
C ARG A 190 22.55 -39.39 0.02
N VAL A 191 23.26 -38.39 0.53
CA VAL A 191 22.65 -37.15 1.03
C VAL A 191 22.48 -36.17 -0.13
N VAL A 192 21.23 -35.77 -0.40
CA VAL A 192 20.85 -34.79 -1.41
C VAL A 192 20.47 -33.51 -0.68
N ARG A 193 21.09 -32.40 -1.06
CA ARG A 193 20.86 -31.08 -0.47
C ARG A 193 19.92 -30.25 -1.33
N PRO A 194 19.26 -29.25 -0.75
CA PRO A 194 18.46 -28.27 -1.53
C PRO A 194 19.19 -27.67 -2.74
N SER A 195 20.49 -27.33 -2.57
CA SER A 195 21.31 -26.78 -3.65
C SER A 195 21.49 -27.69 -4.84
N ASP A 196 21.28 -28.99 -4.71
CA ASP A 196 21.45 -29.98 -5.79
C ASP A 196 20.23 -30.03 -6.72
N VAL A 197 19.07 -29.49 -6.23
CA VAL A 197 17.77 -29.61 -6.91
C VAL A 197 16.96 -28.31 -6.94
N LEU A 198 17.44 -27.25 -6.30
CA LEU A 198 16.83 -25.92 -6.35
C LEU A 198 17.65 -24.99 -7.24
N GLY A 199 16.98 -24.30 -8.13
CA GLY A 199 17.57 -23.17 -8.84
C GLY A 199 17.88 -21.97 -7.90
N PRO A 200 18.35 -20.85 -8.44
CA PRO A 200 18.61 -19.65 -7.63
C PRO A 200 17.35 -19.17 -6.93
N PRO A 201 17.50 -18.57 -5.72
CA PRO A 201 16.37 -17.96 -5.01
C PRO A 201 15.61 -16.97 -5.90
N ARG A 202 14.30 -16.96 -5.78
CA ARG A 202 13.42 -16.03 -6.49
C ARG A 202 13.06 -14.87 -5.59
N PRO A 203 13.10 -13.61 -6.07
CA PRO A 203 12.77 -12.45 -5.24
C PRO A 203 11.34 -12.53 -4.73
N GLY A 204 11.12 -12.00 -3.53
CA GLY A 204 9.80 -11.64 -3.03
C GLY A 204 9.25 -10.40 -3.74
N ARG A 205 8.01 -10.05 -3.44
CA ARG A 205 7.40 -8.82 -3.96
C ARG A 205 7.65 -7.69 -2.97
N THR A 206 7.83 -6.46 -3.51
CA THR A 206 7.89 -5.24 -2.71
C THR A 206 6.77 -4.31 -3.14
N VAL A 207 6.04 -3.75 -2.18
CA VAL A 207 5.03 -2.71 -2.39
C VAL A 207 5.40 -1.53 -1.50
N VAL A 208 5.52 -0.35 -2.09
CA VAL A 208 5.83 0.89 -1.36
C VAL A 208 4.65 1.84 -1.46
N ILE A 209 4.26 2.45 -0.34
CA ILE A 209 3.21 3.47 -0.24
C ILE A 209 3.81 4.67 0.47
N THR A 210 3.87 5.81 -0.20
CA THR A 210 4.65 6.96 0.30
C THR A 210 3.90 7.81 1.31
N GLY A 211 2.57 7.92 1.22
CA GLY A 211 1.87 9.07 1.79
C GLY A 211 2.33 10.36 1.10
N ASP A 212 2.20 11.48 1.76
CA ASP A 212 2.58 12.79 1.23
C ASP A 212 4.09 13.05 1.39
N THR A 213 4.73 13.50 0.32
CA THR A 213 6.17 13.73 0.31
C THR A 213 6.61 14.57 -0.88
N GLU A 214 7.61 15.43 -0.69
CA GLU A 214 8.44 15.87 -1.82
C GLU A 214 9.36 14.73 -2.27
N PRO A 215 9.90 14.75 -3.51
CA PRO A 215 10.84 13.73 -3.97
C PRO A 215 12.04 13.61 -3.02
N CYS A 216 12.37 12.39 -2.59
CA CYS A 216 13.47 12.14 -1.66
C CYS A 216 14.16 10.77 -1.89
N ASP A 217 15.43 10.70 -1.47
CA ASP A 217 16.28 9.52 -1.71
C ASP A 217 15.77 8.27 -0.96
N THR A 218 15.19 8.43 0.22
CA THR A 218 14.66 7.32 1.02
C THR A 218 13.52 6.60 0.31
N VAL A 219 12.60 7.33 -0.32
CA VAL A 219 11.53 6.75 -1.15
C VAL A 219 12.12 6.10 -2.40
N MET A 220 13.10 6.76 -3.05
CA MET A 220 13.80 6.19 -4.20
C MET A 220 14.43 4.83 -3.86
N GLU A 221 15.19 4.76 -2.76
CA GLU A 221 15.86 3.51 -2.35
C GLU A 221 14.86 2.42 -1.99
N ALA A 222 13.82 2.74 -1.22
CA ALA A 222 12.78 1.78 -0.85
C ALA A 222 12.00 1.24 -2.06
N SER A 223 11.93 2.03 -3.14
CA SER A 223 11.18 1.70 -4.36
C SER A 223 12.00 0.93 -5.39
N ARG A 224 13.30 0.69 -5.18
CA ARG A 224 14.15 -0.02 -6.16
C ARG A 224 13.62 -1.42 -6.46
N GLY A 225 13.25 -1.66 -7.72
CA GLY A 225 12.69 -2.93 -8.19
C GLY A 225 11.36 -3.30 -7.54
N ALA A 226 10.65 -2.36 -6.91
CA ALA A 226 9.35 -2.61 -6.31
C ALA A 226 8.34 -3.08 -7.37
N ALA A 227 7.54 -4.09 -7.03
CA ALA A 227 6.47 -4.53 -7.93
C ALA A 227 5.43 -3.44 -8.13
N VAL A 228 5.10 -2.69 -7.06
CA VAL A 228 4.18 -1.55 -7.09
C VAL A 228 4.71 -0.43 -6.20
N LEU A 229 4.68 0.80 -6.72
CA LEU A 229 4.84 2.03 -5.97
C LEU A 229 3.51 2.80 -5.99
N VAL A 230 2.92 3.02 -4.82
CA VAL A 230 1.80 3.94 -4.61
C VAL A 230 2.40 5.27 -4.16
N HIS A 231 2.30 6.29 -4.99
CA HIS A 231 2.91 7.59 -4.75
C HIS A 231 1.89 8.71 -4.88
N GLU A 232 2.02 9.75 -4.07
CA GLU A 232 1.22 10.95 -4.25
C GLU A 232 1.52 11.64 -5.59
N SER A 233 0.56 12.39 -6.10
CA SER A 233 0.69 13.27 -7.26
C SER A 233 -0.27 14.45 -7.13
N THR A 234 -0.06 15.21 -6.07
CA THR A 234 -0.94 16.33 -5.69
C THR A 234 -0.95 17.43 -6.74
N PHE A 235 0.13 17.55 -7.51
CA PHE A 235 0.32 18.62 -8.50
C PHE A 235 0.72 18.09 -9.88
N LEU A 236 0.50 18.92 -10.91
CA LEU A 236 1.15 18.82 -12.21
C LEU A 236 2.43 19.67 -12.23
N ASP A 237 3.29 19.45 -13.21
CA ASP A 237 4.59 20.12 -13.33
C ASP A 237 4.48 21.64 -13.52
N GLU A 238 3.37 22.12 -14.08
CA GLU A 238 3.06 23.55 -14.19
C GLU A 238 2.95 24.24 -12.80
N ASP A 239 2.53 23.50 -11.76
CA ASP A 239 2.44 23.96 -10.38
C ASP A 239 3.62 23.49 -9.50
N ARG A 240 4.75 23.09 -10.09
CA ARG A 240 5.95 22.59 -9.38
C ARG A 240 6.42 23.54 -8.26
N ALA A 241 6.35 24.85 -8.46
CA ALA A 241 6.75 25.81 -7.44
C ALA A 241 5.90 25.66 -6.17
N ARG A 242 4.58 25.49 -6.34
CA ARG A 242 3.64 25.24 -5.24
C ARG A 242 3.84 23.86 -4.61
N ALA A 243 4.10 22.83 -5.40
CA ALA A 243 4.45 21.51 -4.90
C ALA A 243 5.65 21.57 -3.93
N ARG A 244 6.70 22.33 -4.31
CA ARG A 244 7.88 22.54 -3.45
C ARG A 244 7.54 23.30 -2.17
N GLU A 245 6.75 24.36 -2.25
CA GLU A 245 6.31 25.16 -1.10
C GLU A 245 5.54 24.32 -0.08
N THR A 246 4.66 23.43 -0.56
CA THR A 246 3.82 22.58 0.29
C THR A 246 4.42 21.21 0.57
N ARG A 247 5.63 20.91 0.03
CA ARG A 247 6.34 19.62 0.16
C ARG A 247 5.55 18.44 -0.36
N HIS A 248 5.07 18.59 -1.57
CA HIS A 248 4.41 17.56 -2.38
C HIS A 248 5.17 17.27 -3.66
N THR A 249 4.70 16.29 -4.39
CA THR A 249 5.29 15.81 -5.64
C THR A 249 4.37 16.11 -6.82
N THR A 250 4.95 16.39 -7.99
CA THR A 250 4.22 16.47 -9.25
C THR A 250 4.11 15.08 -9.89
N ALA A 251 3.10 14.87 -10.76
CA ALA A 251 2.93 13.61 -11.48
C ALA A 251 4.18 13.23 -12.28
N ARG A 252 4.85 14.21 -12.91
CA ARG A 252 6.11 14.02 -13.61
C ARG A 252 7.24 13.55 -12.69
N GLU A 253 7.39 14.18 -11.52
CA GLU A 253 8.46 13.82 -10.57
C GLU A 253 8.24 12.41 -10.00
N ALA A 254 7.00 12.04 -9.66
CA ALA A 254 6.67 10.68 -9.22
C ALA A 254 7.00 9.65 -10.31
N ALA A 255 6.65 9.94 -11.56
CA ALA A 255 6.94 9.07 -12.70
C ALA A 255 8.45 8.97 -13.01
N ALA A 256 9.19 10.07 -12.88
CA ALA A 256 10.65 10.06 -13.03
C ALA A 256 11.33 9.21 -11.93
N LEU A 257 10.84 9.29 -10.69
CA LEU A 257 11.29 8.44 -9.59
C LEU A 257 11.00 6.96 -9.89
N ALA A 258 9.78 6.62 -10.31
CA ALA A 258 9.37 5.26 -10.64
C ALA A 258 10.25 4.65 -11.76
N ARG A 259 10.60 5.45 -12.78
CA ARG A 259 11.52 5.06 -13.85
C ARG A 259 12.93 4.78 -13.33
N GLN A 260 13.47 5.67 -12.49
CA GLN A 260 14.82 5.52 -11.93
C GLN A 260 14.93 4.34 -10.97
N ALA A 261 13.87 4.05 -10.24
CA ALA A 261 13.78 2.91 -9.31
C ALA A 261 13.43 1.59 -10.00
N ASP A 262 13.18 1.56 -11.31
CA ASP A 262 12.74 0.38 -12.08
C ASP A 262 11.50 -0.29 -11.46
N VAL A 263 10.48 0.48 -11.16
CA VAL A 263 9.23 0.02 -10.54
C VAL A 263 8.40 -0.79 -11.56
N GLY A 264 7.72 -1.84 -11.11
CA GLY A 264 6.82 -2.64 -11.96
C GLY A 264 5.57 -1.86 -12.40
N LEU A 265 4.90 -1.16 -11.47
CA LEU A 265 3.72 -0.32 -11.72
C LEU A 265 3.75 0.88 -10.78
N LEU A 266 3.55 2.08 -11.32
CA LEU A 266 3.31 3.30 -10.55
C LEU A 266 1.80 3.53 -10.41
N VAL A 267 1.31 3.66 -9.17
CA VAL A 267 -0.07 4.02 -8.85
C VAL A 267 -0.06 5.43 -8.27
N LEU A 268 -0.66 6.38 -8.97
CA LEU A 268 -0.72 7.79 -8.55
C LEU A 268 -1.99 8.06 -7.75
N THR A 269 -1.83 8.52 -6.53
CA THR A 269 -2.93 8.83 -5.60
C THR A 269 -2.79 10.26 -5.05
N HIS A 270 -3.62 10.62 -4.08
CA HIS A 270 -3.65 11.95 -3.48
C HIS A 270 -3.86 13.03 -4.54
N LEU A 271 -4.94 12.86 -5.32
CA LEU A 271 -5.23 13.69 -6.48
C LEU A 271 -5.96 14.96 -6.07
N SER A 272 -5.39 16.11 -6.41
CA SER A 272 -6.06 17.39 -6.23
C SER A 272 -7.27 17.50 -7.16
N SER A 273 -8.39 18.05 -6.66
CA SER A 273 -9.57 18.36 -7.46
C SER A 273 -9.34 19.45 -8.52
N ARG A 274 -8.16 20.08 -8.52
CA ARG A 274 -7.76 21.10 -9.51
C ARG A 274 -7.42 20.52 -10.87
N PHE A 275 -7.03 19.23 -10.93
CA PHE A 275 -6.57 18.58 -12.14
C PHE A 275 -7.46 17.40 -12.50
N LEU A 276 -7.65 17.18 -13.79
CA LEU A 276 -8.36 15.99 -14.26
C LEU A 276 -7.45 14.77 -14.18
N PRO A 277 -7.97 13.59 -13.82
CA PRO A 277 -7.18 12.36 -13.75
C PRO A 277 -6.44 12.01 -15.05
N ARG A 278 -7.01 12.40 -16.21
CA ARG A 278 -6.36 12.22 -17.51
C ARG A 278 -5.10 13.07 -17.66
N GLU A 279 -5.10 14.29 -17.14
CA GLU A 279 -3.94 15.21 -17.21
C GLU A 279 -2.79 14.68 -16.37
N VAL A 280 -3.11 14.20 -15.15
CA VAL A 280 -2.15 13.51 -14.27
C VAL A 280 -1.53 12.30 -14.97
N ARG A 281 -2.37 11.48 -15.63
CA ARG A 281 -1.91 10.32 -16.37
C ARG A 281 -1.02 10.70 -17.55
N GLU A 282 -1.49 11.61 -18.41
CA GLU A 282 -0.76 12.05 -19.60
C GLU A 282 0.60 12.64 -19.25
N GLU A 283 0.70 13.40 -18.16
CA GLU A 283 1.97 13.94 -17.70
C GLU A 283 2.92 12.82 -17.23
N ALA A 284 2.44 11.91 -16.40
CA ALA A 284 3.26 10.83 -15.86
C ALA A 284 3.70 9.83 -16.94
N GLU A 285 2.83 9.48 -17.89
CA GLU A 285 3.12 8.52 -18.97
C GLU A 285 4.26 8.99 -19.90
N ARG A 286 4.53 10.29 -19.99
CA ARG A 286 5.67 10.84 -20.74
C ARG A 286 7.02 10.43 -20.14
N GLU A 287 7.06 10.19 -18.83
CA GLU A 287 8.27 9.78 -18.10
C GLU A 287 8.33 8.28 -17.84
N PHE A 288 7.17 7.65 -17.58
CA PHE A 288 7.07 6.25 -17.20
C PHE A 288 5.75 5.63 -17.71
N PRO A 289 5.78 4.66 -18.63
CA PRO A 289 4.56 4.20 -19.31
C PRO A 289 3.67 3.28 -18.46
N ARG A 290 4.20 2.67 -17.38
CA ARG A 290 3.45 1.76 -16.52
C ARG A 290 2.79 2.54 -15.36
N VAL A 291 1.82 3.39 -15.68
CA VAL A 291 1.12 4.28 -14.73
C VAL A 291 -0.34 3.89 -14.61
N LEU A 292 -0.84 3.86 -13.39
CA LEU A 292 -2.25 3.82 -13.03
C LEU A 292 -2.62 5.09 -12.28
N VAL A 293 -3.62 5.81 -12.74
CA VAL A 293 -4.33 6.84 -11.96
C VAL A 293 -5.67 6.24 -11.56
N PRO A 294 -5.79 5.68 -10.35
CA PRO A 294 -6.94 4.88 -9.96
C PRO A 294 -8.15 5.75 -9.64
N ARG A 295 -9.32 5.14 -9.69
CA ARG A 295 -10.53 5.57 -8.99
C ARG A 295 -10.58 4.91 -7.62
N ASP A 296 -11.44 5.45 -6.76
CA ASP A 296 -11.76 4.75 -5.52
C ASP A 296 -12.28 3.34 -5.83
N PHE A 297 -11.83 2.39 -5.05
CA PHE A 297 -12.13 0.95 -5.10
C PHE A 297 -11.48 0.18 -6.26
N ASP A 298 -10.71 0.82 -7.14
CA ASP A 298 -9.84 0.09 -8.04
C ASP A 298 -8.84 -0.74 -7.21
N ALA A 299 -8.62 -1.98 -7.62
CA ALA A 299 -7.71 -2.89 -6.96
C ALA A 299 -6.60 -3.34 -7.92
N VAL A 300 -5.43 -3.61 -7.37
CA VAL A 300 -4.28 -4.14 -8.10
C VAL A 300 -3.89 -5.46 -7.48
N GLU A 301 -3.98 -6.53 -8.26
CA GLU A 301 -3.39 -7.82 -7.95
C GLU A 301 -1.92 -7.80 -8.29
N ILE A 302 -1.09 -8.25 -7.37
CA ILE A 302 0.36 -8.22 -7.51
C ILE A 302 0.87 -9.66 -7.55
N PRO A 303 0.98 -10.28 -8.74
CA PRO A 303 1.54 -11.61 -8.86
C PRO A 303 3.05 -11.59 -8.58
N PHE A 304 3.63 -12.76 -8.37
CA PHE A 304 5.08 -12.89 -8.40
C PHE A 304 5.59 -12.64 -9.83
N ALA A 305 6.78 -12.07 -9.97
CA ALA A 305 7.34 -11.64 -11.26
C ALA A 305 7.30 -12.71 -12.36
N GLU A 306 7.50 -13.97 -12.02
CA GLU A 306 7.42 -15.08 -12.95
C GLU A 306 6.00 -15.41 -13.46
N ARG A 307 4.97 -14.83 -12.83
CA ARG A 307 3.56 -14.99 -13.24
C ARG A 307 3.03 -13.81 -14.04
N GLY A 308 3.82 -12.76 -14.17
CA GLY A 308 3.48 -11.58 -14.96
C GLY A 308 3.49 -10.28 -14.17
N ALA A 309 3.08 -9.21 -14.85
CA ALA A 309 2.97 -7.86 -14.30
C ALA A 309 1.76 -7.72 -13.36
N PRO A 310 1.73 -6.67 -12.51
CA PRO A 310 0.54 -6.31 -11.73
C PRO A 310 -0.70 -6.14 -12.61
N ILE A 311 -1.85 -6.65 -12.11
CA ILE A 311 -3.12 -6.68 -12.84
C ILE A 311 -4.09 -5.72 -12.18
N VAL A 312 -4.61 -4.77 -12.97
CA VAL A 312 -5.59 -3.78 -12.50
C VAL A 312 -7.01 -4.34 -12.63
N HIS A 313 -7.75 -4.31 -11.54
CA HIS A 313 -9.15 -4.69 -11.46
C HIS A 313 -9.98 -3.43 -11.17
N PRO A 314 -10.62 -2.84 -12.18
CA PRO A 314 -11.45 -1.65 -12.00
C PRO A 314 -12.65 -1.94 -11.08
N ALA A 315 -13.00 -0.98 -10.24
CA ALA A 315 -14.21 -1.05 -9.41
C ALA A 315 -15.46 -1.29 -10.27
N ARG A 316 -16.37 -2.15 -9.79
CA ARG A 316 -17.66 -2.38 -10.47
C ARG A 316 -18.50 -1.11 -10.38
N ARG A 317 -18.83 -0.53 -11.52
CA ARG A 317 -19.74 0.63 -11.60
C ARG A 317 -21.14 0.20 -11.16
N GLY A 318 -21.63 0.75 -10.06
CA GLY A 318 -23.04 0.65 -9.70
C GLY A 318 -23.90 1.36 -10.75
N SER A 319 -25.09 0.86 -11.02
CA SER A 319 -26.02 1.42 -12.03
C SER A 319 -26.43 2.89 -11.78
N ARG A 320 -26.19 3.44 -10.59
CA ARG A 320 -26.48 4.83 -10.21
C ARG A 320 -25.34 5.83 -10.48
N GLU A 321 -24.10 5.38 -10.66
CA GLU A 321 -22.94 6.28 -10.86
C GLU A 321 -22.78 6.75 -12.32
N ARG A 322 -23.39 6.07 -13.28
CA ARG A 322 -23.35 6.44 -14.70
C ARG A 322 -23.93 7.82 -15.04
N GLY A 323 -24.77 8.39 -14.17
CA GLY A 323 -25.35 9.72 -14.35
C GLY A 323 -24.56 10.86 -13.70
N ALA A 324 -23.68 10.57 -12.75
CA ALA A 324 -22.94 11.58 -11.98
C ALA A 324 -21.60 11.97 -12.64
N GLU A 325 -20.97 11.07 -13.41
CA GLU A 325 -19.71 11.37 -14.12
C GLU A 325 -19.84 12.41 -15.22
N ALA A 326 -21.01 12.48 -15.89
CA ALA A 326 -21.26 13.50 -16.90
C ALA A 326 -21.41 14.93 -16.33
N ALA A 327 -21.62 15.04 -15.00
CA ALA A 327 -21.78 16.32 -14.30
C ALA A 327 -20.53 16.75 -13.50
N SER A 328 -19.57 15.85 -13.26
CA SER A 328 -18.39 16.13 -12.41
C SER A 328 -17.15 16.60 -13.19
N ASP A 329 -17.20 16.65 -14.51
CA ASP A 329 -16.11 17.14 -15.37
C ASP A 329 -16.04 18.67 -15.47
N ALA A 330 -16.88 19.41 -14.74
CA ALA A 330 -16.81 20.86 -14.67
C ALA A 330 -16.01 21.30 -13.42
N PRO A 331 -15.05 22.21 -13.54
CA PRO A 331 -14.31 22.73 -12.40
C PRO A 331 -15.26 23.47 -11.47
N ALA A 332 -15.30 23.04 -10.20
CA ALA A 332 -16.05 23.76 -9.17
C ALA A 332 -15.33 25.07 -8.83
N THR A 333 -15.82 26.18 -9.37
CA THR A 333 -15.47 27.52 -8.89
C THR A 333 -16.23 27.80 -7.61
N VAL A 334 -15.60 27.61 -6.47
CA VAL A 334 -16.08 28.13 -5.17
C VAL A 334 -15.22 29.32 -4.80
N PRO A 335 -15.77 30.53 -4.64
CA PRO A 335 -15.05 31.64 -4.03
C PRO A 335 -14.83 31.29 -2.55
N LEU A 336 -13.61 31.22 -2.11
CA LEU A 336 -13.25 31.18 -0.69
C LEU A 336 -13.02 32.62 -0.22
N ASP A 337 -14.06 33.23 0.34
CA ASP A 337 -13.93 34.30 1.30
C ASP A 337 -13.90 33.66 2.70
N LEU A 338 -12.70 33.51 3.27
CA LEU A 338 -12.40 33.42 4.72
C LEU A 338 -11.02 34.01 4.97
#